data_cb0444711c9a6382d0b4378733c47b1c
#
_entry.id   cb0444711c9a6382d0b4378733c47b1c
#
_cell.length_a   1.000
_cell.length_b   1.000
_cell.length_c   1.000
_cell.angle_alpha   90.00
_cell.angle_beta   90.00
_cell.angle_gamma   90.00
#
_symmetry.space_group_name_H-M   'P 1'
#
loop_
_entity.id
_entity.type
_entity.pdbx_description
1 polymer ?
#
loop_
_entity_poly.entity_id
_entity_poly.type
_entity_poly.pdbx_seq_one_letter_code
_entity_poly.pdbx_strand_id
1 'polypeptide(L)'
;MSRPISILGIFVADLTFRTDRMPHQGETVIGNSFKLGPGGKGSNQAIAARRAGAEIMFITKIGKDTFGDIAMKLYADEGINSEFIWEIPKISTGAAAIMVNEQSGENSIIVVPGAADALVPDDLDDAESGIAECSFFMA
;
A
#
# COMPACT_ATOMS: atom_id res chain seq x y z
N MET A 1 -24.10 12.14 11.35
CA MET A 1 -23.03 11.19 10.99
C MET A 1 -21.98 11.96 10.22
N SER A 2 -20.71 11.73 10.52
CA SER A 2 -19.62 12.32 9.69
C SER A 2 -19.64 11.65 8.32
N ARG A 3 -19.45 12.45 7.27
CA ARG A 3 -19.29 11.89 5.93
C ARG A 3 -17.89 11.27 5.81
N PRO A 4 -17.73 10.17 5.05
CA PRO A 4 -16.44 9.51 4.86
C PRO A 4 -15.36 10.43 4.25
N ILE A 5 -14.12 9.98 4.32
CA ILE A 5 -12.99 10.55 3.59
C ILE A 5 -12.59 9.56 2.50
N SER A 6 -12.51 10.00 1.25
CA SER A 6 -11.96 9.19 0.18
C SER A 6 -10.46 9.47 0.02
N ILE A 7 -9.68 8.40 -0.11
CA ILE A 7 -8.23 8.47 -0.28
C ILE A 7 -7.86 7.67 -1.53
N LEU A 8 -7.26 8.34 -2.50
CA LEU A 8 -6.63 7.73 -3.67
C LEU A 8 -5.15 7.51 -3.36
N GLY A 9 -4.67 6.31 -3.52
CA GLY A 9 -3.27 6.04 -3.23
C GLY A 9 -2.86 4.63 -3.61
N ILE A 10 -1.61 4.28 -3.34
CA ILE A 10 -1.08 2.96 -3.62
C ILE A 10 -0.97 2.12 -2.35
N PHE A 11 -1.15 0.82 -2.51
CA PHE A 11 -0.67 -0.21 -1.60
C PHE A 11 0.57 -0.86 -2.20
N VAL A 12 1.58 -1.09 -1.38
CA VAL A 12 2.72 -1.96 -1.70
C VAL A 12 2.99 -2.89 -0.52
N ALA A 13 3.42 -4.11 -0.81
CA ALA A 13 3.91 -5.00 0.22
C ALA A 13 5.36 -4.61 0.55
N ASP A 14 5.62 -4.23 1.80
CA ASP A 14 6.96 -3.86 2.27
C ASP A 14 7.71 -5.11 2.72
N LEU A 15 8.78 -5.47 1.98
CA LEU A 15 9.69 -6.56 2.29
C LEU A 15 10.94 -5.94 2.91
N THR A 16 10.99 -5.92 4.25
CA THR A 16 12.08 -5.29 5.00
C THR A 16 13.11 -6.34 5.43
N PHE A 17 14.34 -6.16 5.00
CA PHE A 17 15.50 -6.96 5.36
C PHE A 17 16.44 -6.13 6.22
N ARG A 18 16.88 -6.66 7.36
CA ARG A 18 17.83 -6.02 8.25
C ARG A 18 19.17 -6.73 8.19
N THR A 19 20.23 -5.96 8.13
CA THR A 19 21.60 -6.46 8.00
C THR A 19 22.60 -5.51 8.66
N ASP A 20 23.78 -5.99 9.02
CA ASP A 20 24.84 -5.17 9.63
C ASP A 20 25.52 -4.25 8.62
N ARG A 21 25.44 -4.55 7.34
CA ARG A 21 25.94 -3.72 6.24
C ARG A 21 25.20 -4.00 4.95
N MET A 22 25.20 -3.04 4.05
CA MET A 22 24.64 -3.22 2.70
C MET A 22 25.55 -4.12 1.85
N PRO A 23 24.98 -5.01 1.01
CA PRO A 23 25.76 -5.78 0.04
C PRO A 23 26.35 -4.88 -1.05
N HIS A 24 27.55 -5.18 -1.49
CA HIS A 24 28.11 -4.62 -2.72
C HIS A 24 27.53 -5.34 -3.96
N GLN A 25 27.71 -4.75 -5.11
CA GLN A 25 27.28 -5.37 -6.37
C GLN A 25 27.90 -6.78 -6.53
N GLY A 26 27.06 -7.77 -6.80
CA GLY A 26 27.49 -9.17 -6.94
C GLY A 26 27.76 -9.91 -5.63
N GLU A 27 27.52 -9.26 -4.48
CA GLU A 27 27.76 -9.86 -3.17
C GLU A 27 26.47 -10.44 -2.56
N THR A 28 26.60 -11.51 -1.80
CA THR A 28 25.56 -12.04 -0.93
C THR A 28 25.96 -11.78 0.53
N VAL A 29 25.08 -11.16 1.30
CA VAL A 29 25.23 -11.01 2.75
C VAL A 29 24.12 -11.79 3.46
N ILE A 30 24.42 -12.28 4.66
CA ILE A 30 23.41 -12.89 5.51
C ILE A 30 22.77 -11.80 6.34
N GLY A 31 21.44 -11.66 6.20
CA GLY A 31 20.67 -10.69 6.98
C GLY A 31 20.32 -11.21 8.37
N ASN A 32 19.95 -10.29 9.26
CA ASN A 32 19.61 -10.58 10.65
C ASN A 32 18.14 -10.91 10.84
N SER A 33 17.26 -10.26 10.07
CA SER A 33 15.82 -10.46 10.14
C SER A 33 15.11 -10.06 8.86
N PHE A 34 13.89 -10.58 8.69
CA PHE A 34 12.98 -10.23 7.61
C PHE A 34 11.60 -9.92 8.17
N LYS A 35 10.96 -8.91 7.62
CA LYS A 35 9.59 -8.57 7.93
C LYS A 35 8.83 -8.25 6.64
N LEU A 36 7.68 -8.88 6.48
CA LEU A 36 6.67 -8.51 5.49
C LEU A 36 5.61 -7.67 6.19
N GLY A 37 5.25 -6.54 5.61
CA GLY A 37 4.23 -5.64 6.14
C GLY A 37 3.51 -4.85 5.07
N PRO A 38 2.42 -4.18 5.43
CA PRO A 38 1.76 -3.26 4.54
C PRO A 38 2.58 -1.97 4.40
N GLY A 39 2.59 -1.41 3.19
CA GLY A 39 3.21 -0.15 2.86
C GLY A 39 2.39 0.62 1.83
N GLY A 40 2.97 1.70 1.33
CA GLY A 40 2.30 2.68 0.50
C GLY A 40 1.80 3.87 1.32
N LYS A 41 2.19 5.09 0.91
CA LYS A 41 1.86 6.30 1.67
C LYS A 41 0.35 6.50 1.81
N GLY A 42 -0.41 6.34 0.71
CA GLY A 42 -1.87 6.46 0.72
C GLY A 42 -2.53 5.38 1.59
N SER A 43 -2.07 4.14 1.50
CA SER A 43 -2.54 3.06 2.38
C SER A 43 -2.27 3.36 3.86
N ASN A 44 -1.07 3.84 4.20
CA ASN A 44 -0.72 4.22 5.56
C ASN A 44 -1.58 5.38 6.08
N GLN A 45 -1.87 6.37 5.24
CA GLN A 45 -2.78 7.48 5.56
C GLN A 45 -4.20 6.98 5.82
N ALA A 46 -4.72 6.09 4.97
CA ALA A 46 -6.03 5.49 5.13
C ALA A 46 -6.18 4.75 6.46
N ILE A 47 -5.19 3.92 6.81
CA ILE A 47 -5.17 3.18 8.06
C ILE A 47 -5.07 4.13 9.26
N ALA A 48 -4.18 5.12 9.21
CA ALA A 48 -4.00 6.09 10.29
C ALA A 48 -5.27 6.90 10.54
N ALA A 49 -5.91 7.40 9.49
CA ALA A 49 -7.16 8.14 9.59
C ALA A 49 -8.30 7.26 10.12
N ARG A 50 -8.38 6.00 9.67
CA ARG A 50 -9.36 5.03 10.18
C ARG A 50 -9.19 4.77 11.67
N ARG A 51 -7.98 4.56 12.12
CA ARG A 51 -7.65 4.36 13.55
C ARG A 51 -7.89 5.61 14.39
N ALA A 52 -7.85 6.81 13.79
CA ALA A 52 -8.24 8.07 14.42
C ALA A 52 -9.76 8.28 14.46
N GLY A 53 -10.56 7.34 13.96
CA GLY A 53 -12.03 7.35 14.05
C GLY A 53 -12.74 7.84 12.79
N ALA A 54 -12.04 8.13 11.69
CA ALA A 54 -12.67 8.50 10.43
C ALA A 54 -13.27 7.28 9.72
N GLU A 55 -14.35 7.49 8.98
CA GLU A 55 -14.80 6.54 7.97
C GLU A 55 -14.00 6.75 6.69
N ILE A 56 -13.41 5.68 6.16
CA ILE A 56 -12.48 5.76 5.03
C ILE A 56 -13.00 4.91 3.87
N MET A 57 -12.97 5.50 2.67
CA MET A 57 -13.08 4.81 1.40
C MET A 57 -11.72 4.90 0.69
N PHE A 58 -11.11 3.75 0.41
CA PHE A 58 -9.80 3.71 -0.23
C PHE A 58 -9.93 3.32 -1.71
N ILE A 59 -9.25 4.08 -2.57
CA ILE A 59 -9.29 3.90 -4.03
C ILE A 59 -7.90 3.50 -4.49
N THR A 60 -7.77 2.30 -5.07
CA THR A 60 -6.49 1.78 -5.58
C THR A 60 -6.71 0.58 -6.50
N LYS A 61 -5.63 0.17 -7.17
CA LYS A 61 -5.56 -1.15 -7.84
C LYS A 61 -4.51 -2.02 -7.18
N ILE A 62 -4.83 -3.29 -7.01
CA ILE A 62 -3.94 -4.34 -6.51
C ILE A 62 -3.94 -5.51 -7.49
N GLY A 63 -2.94 -6.37 -7.41
CA GLY A 63 -2.92 -7.62 -8.15
C GLY A 63 -3.81 -8.67 -7.49
N LYS A 64 -4.30 -9.61 -8.28
CA LYS A 64 -4.97 -10.82 -7.76
C LYS A 64 -3.91 -11.86 -7.39
N ASP A 65 -3.20 -11.60 -6.30
CA ASP A 65 -2.07 -12.39 -5.82
C ASP A 65 -1.97 -12.35 -4.28
N THR A 66 -0.99 -13.06 -3.74
CA THR A 66 -0.79 -13.15 -2.27
C THR A 66 -0.64 -11.78 -1.60
N PHE A 67 0.01 -10.81 -2.24
CA PHE A 67 0.16 -9.46 -1.67
C PHE A 67 -1.15 -8.67 -1.75
N GLY A 68 -1.95 -8.88 -2.79
CA GLY A 68 -3.31 -8.35 -2.88
C GLY A 68 -4.21 -8.92 -1.80
N ASP A 69 -4.13 -10.21 -1.51
CA ASP A 69 -4.87 -10.85 -0.41
C ASP A 69 -4.50 -10.24 0.96
N ILE A 70 -3.22 -9.95 1.18
CA ILE A 70 -2.75 -9.26 2.39
C ILE A 70 -3.37 -7.86 2.49
N ALA A 71 -3.42 -7.10 1.39
CA ALA A 71 -4.04 -5.78 1.36
C ALA A 71 -5.54 -5.85 1.68
N MET A 72 -6.28 -6.74 1.01
CA MET A 72 -7.73 -6.88 1.21
C MET A 72 -8.07 -7.31 2.65
N LYS A 73 -7.30 -8.26 3.19
CA LYS A 73 -7.46 -8.66 4.59
C LYS A 73 -7.21 -7.49 5.55
N LEU A 74 -6.14 -6.72 5.34
CA LEU A 74 -5.82 -5.55 6.16
C LEU A 74 -6.98 -4.54 6.16
N TYR A 75 -7.51 -4.19 5.00
CA TYR A 75 -8.59 -3.21 4.91
C TYR A 75 -9.90 -3.72 5.51
N ALA A 76 -10.19 -5.01 5.38
CA ALA A 76 -11.33 -5.63 6.05
C ALA A 76 -11.18 -5.61 7.57
N ASP A 77 -10.01 -5.96 8.10
CA ASP A 77 -9.72 -5.95 9.54
C ASP A 77 -9.80 -4.53 10.15
N GLU A 78 -9.39 -3.51 9.39
CA GLU A 78 -9.46 -2.10 9.81
C GLU A 78 -10.87 -1.48 9.56
N GLY A 79 -11.76 -2.15 8.85
CA GLY A 79 -13.08 -1.63 8.50
C GLY A 79 -13.02 -0.45 7.52
N ILE A 80 -12.10 -0.50 6.56
CA ILE A 80 -11.98 0.46 5.46
C ILE A 80 -12.89 0.00 4.32
N ASN A 81 -13.66 0.93 3.73
CA ASN A 81 -14.47 0.63 2.56
C ASN A 81 -13.55 0.37 1.35
N SER A 82 -13.65 -0.84 0.81
CA SER A 82 -12.85 -1.36 -0.30
C SER A 82 -13.61 -1.46 -1.63
N GLU A 83 -14.76 -0.81 -1.76
CA GLU A 83 -15.61 -0.85 -2.97
C GLU A 83 -14.85 -0.47 -4.24
N PHE A 84 -13.92 0.49 -4.13
CA PHE A 84 -13.08 0.97 -5.23
C PHE A 84 -11.63 0.49 -5.14
N ILE A 85 -11.43 -0.72 -4.64
CA ILE A 85 -10.17 -1.45 -4.72
C ILE A 85 -10.34 -2.53 -5.78
N TRP A 86 -9.74 -2.32 -6.96
CA TRP A 86 -9.86 -3.27 -8.07
C TRP A 86 -8.71 -4.27 -8.07
N GLU A 87 -9.04 -5.55 -8.15
CA GLU A 87 -8.08 -6.64 -8.28
C GLU A 87 -7.79 -6.91 -9.76
N ILE A 88 -6.55 -6.77 -10.18
CA ILE A 88 -6.10 -6.92 -11.56
C ILE A 88 -5.41 -8.28 -11.75
N PRO A 89 -5.98 -9.22 -12.56
CA PRO A 89 -5.44 -10.58 -12.64
C PRO A 89 -4.06 -10.70 -13.31
N LYS A 90 -3.67 -9.74 -14.13
CA LYS A 90 -2.48 -9.83 -15.00
C LYS A 90 -1.31 -8.97 -14.55
N ILE A 91 -1.49 -8.15 -13.51
CA ILE A 91 -0.46 -7.25 -13.00
C ILE A 91 -0.31 -7.54 -11.52
N SER A 92 0.90 -7.79 -11.06
CA SER A 92 1.16 -8.07 -9.65
C SER A 92 0.91 -6.85 -8.76
N THR A 93 0.53 -7.10 -7.52
CA THR A 93 0.49 -6.06 -6.48
C THR A 93 1.87 -5.43 -6.31
N GLY A 94 1.91 -4.14 -6.02
CA GLY A 94 3.14 -3.42 -5.76
C GLY A 94 3.92 -4.01 -4.59
N ALA A 95 5.25 -3.92 -4.68
CA ALA A 95 6.15 -4.39 -3.62
C ALA A 95 7.34 -3.43 -3.46
N ALA A 96 7.84 -3.34 -2.23
CA ALA A 96 9.05 -2.60 -1.92
C ALA A 96 10.08 -3.53 -1.26
N ALA A 97 11.28 -3.59 -1.82
CA ALA A 97 12.42 -4.20 -1.17
C ALA A 97 13.14 -3.12 -0.33
N ILE A 98 13.12 -3.29 0.98
CA ILE A 98 13.69 -2.32 1.93
C ILE A 98 14.85 -2.99 2.65
N MET A 99 16.06 -2.52 2.40
CA MET A 99 17.26 -2.95 3.13
C MET A 99 17.61 -1.91 4.19
N VAL A 100 17.76 -2.35 5.43
CA VAL A 100 18.09 -1.48 6.56
C VAL A 100 19.42 -1.93 7.16
N ASN A 101 20.38 -1.00 7.23
CA ASN A 101 21.61 -1.18 7.97
C ASN A 101 21.32 -0.96 9.47
N GLU A 102 21.45 -1.99 10.29
CA GLU A 102 21.11 -1.91 11.72
C GLU A 102 22.13 -1.08 12.52
N GLN A 103 23.34 -0.94 12.03
CA GLN A 103 24.38 -0.17 12.73
C GLN A 103 24.23 1.34 12.48
N SER A 104 23.95 1.75 11.24
CA SER A 104 23.82 3.16 10.87
C SER A 104 22.38 3.68 10.86
N GLY A 105 21.38 2.79 10.77
CA GLY A 105 19.98 3.15 10.55
C GLY A 105 19.65 3.58 9.12
N GLU A 106 20.63 3.62 8.22
CA GLU A 106 20.43 3.95 6.82
C GLU A 106 19.67 2.85 6.09
N ASN A 107 18.93 3.24 5.08
CA ASN A 107 18.19 2.28 4.24
C ASN A 107 18.40 2.52 2.75
N SER A 108 18.12 1.48 1.97
CA SER A 108 18.01 1.51 0.52
C SER A 108 16.72 0.82 0.11
N ILE A 109 15.96 1.46 -0.78
CA ILE A 109 14.62 0.99 -1.12
C ILE A 109 14.47 0.92 -2.63
N ILE A 110 13.93 -0.20 -3.12
CA ILE A 110 13.43 -0.36 -4.47
C ILE A 110 11.93 -0.54 -4.39
N VAL A 111 11.16 0.30 -5.07
CA VAL A 111 9.69 0.21 -5.13
C VAL A 111 9.26 -0.12 -6.55
N VAL A 112 8.40 -1.13 -6.65
CA VAL A 112 7.65 -1.44 -7.87
C VAL A 112 6.17 -1.21 -7.56
N PRO A 113 5.51 -0.20 -8.15
CA PRO A 113 4.12 0.13 -7.81
C PRO A 113 3.12 -0.93 -8.28
N GLY A 114 3.47 -1.76 -9.26
CA GLY A 114 2.65 -2.87 -9.73
C GLY A 114 1.29 -2.41 -10.25
N ALA A 115 0.22 -3.11 -9.86
CA ALA A 115 -1.13 -2.83 -10.31
C ALA A 115 -1.61 -1.40 -9.99
N ALA A 116 -1.08 -0.76 -8.97
CA ALA A 116 -1.43 0.62 -8.63
C ALA A 116 -1.02 1.63 -9.73
N ASP A 117 0.04 1.34 -10.48
CA ASP A 117 0.48 2.15 -11.62
C ASP A 117 -0.45 2.05 -12.84
N ALA A 118 -1.35 1.09 -12.83
CA ALA A 118 -2.38 0.92 -13.86
C ALA A 118 -3.66 1.72 -13.59
N LEU A 119 -3.72 2.54 -12.55
CA LEU A 119 -4.81 3.49 -12.31
C LEU A 119 -4.84 4.53 -13.43
N VAL A 120 -6.03 4.76 -13.98
CA VAL A 120 -6.27 5.72 -15.05
C VAL A 120 -7.43 6.65 -14.66
N PRO A 121 -7.58 7.83 -15.29
CA PRO A 121 -8.68 8.75 -14.99
C PRO A 121 -10.07 8.11 -15.04
N ASP A 122 -10.31 7.20 -15.99
CA ASP A 122 -11.61 6.52 -16.14
C ASP A 122 -11.99 5.70 -14.90
N ASP A 123 -11.01 5.21 -14.13
CA ASP A 123 -11.29 4.52 -12.86
C ASP A 123 -11.91 5.48 -11.82
N LEU A 124 -11.54 6.77 -11.88
CA LEU A 124 -12.13 7.78 -11.00
C LEU A 124 -13.54 8.15 -11.40
N ASP A 125 -13.88 8.05 -12.69
CA ASP A 125 -15.26 8.21 -13.17
C ASP A 125 -16.14 7.11 -12.56
N ASP A 126 -15.64 5.86 -12.49
CA ASP A 126 -16.34 4.75 -11.82
C ASP A 126 -16.52 4.99 -10.31
N ALA A 127 -15.59 5.71 -9.67
CA ALA A 127 -15.63 6.04 -8.25
C ALA A 127 -16.34 7.38 -7.94
N GLU A 128 -16.78 8.15 -8.95
CA GLU A 128 -17.30 9.51 -8.79
C GLU A 128 -18.44 9.57 -7.75
N SER A 129 -19.40 8.65 -7.82
CA SER A 129 -20.54 8.64 -6.90
C SER A 129 -20.09 8.45 -5.44
N GLY A 130 -19.16 7.55 -5.20
CA GLY A 130 -18.59 7.33 -3.87
C GLY A 130 -17.78 8.52 -3.38
N ILE A 131 -16.98 9.14 -4.25
CA ILE A 131 -16.23 10.37 -3.92
C ILE A 131 -17.17 11.52 -3.55
N ALA A 132 -18.28 11.70 -4.30
CA ALA A 132 -19.26 12.74 -4.04
C ALA A 132 -19.97 12.60 -2.69
N GLU A 133 -20.06 11.41 -2.13
CA GLU A 133 -20.60 11.16 -0.80
C GLU A 133 -19.61 11.48 0.33
N CYS A 134 -18.33 11.65 0.02
CA CYS A 134 -17.29 11.96 0.99
C CYS A 134 -17.24 13.45 1.33
N SER A 135 -16.70 13.76 2.52
CA SER A 135 -16.45 15.15 2.96
C SER A 135 -15.12 15.70 2.44
N PHE A 136 -14.14 14.82 2.20
CA PHE A 136 -12.82 15.14 1.68
C PHE A 136 -12.37 14.08 0.68
N PHE A 137 -11.60 14.53 -0.31
CA PHE A 137 -10.81 13.69 -1.20
C PHE A 137 -9.33 14.02 -1.03
N MET A 138 -8.50 12.99 -0.85
CA MET A 138 -7.05 13.10 -0.70
C MET A 138 -6.37 12.20 -1.74
N ALA A 139 -5.34 12.72 -2.41
CA ALA A 139 -4.51 11.99 -3.37
C ALA A 139 -3.01 12.30 -3.17
#